data_ff6db70e31b95a06eb74edc47ae78357
#
_entry.id   ff6db70e31b95a06eb74edc47ae78357
#
_cell.length_a   1.000
_cell.length_b   1.000
_cell.length_c   1.000
_cell.angle_alpha   90.00
_cell.angle_beta   90.00
_cell.angle_gamma   90.00
#
_symmetry.space_group_name_H-M   'P 1'
#
loop_
_entity.id
_entity.type
_entity.pdbx_description
1 polymer ?
#
loop_
_entity_poly.entity_id
_entity_poly.type
_entity_poly.pdbx_seq_one_letter_code
_entity_poly.pdbx_strand_id
1 'polypeptide(L)'
;TPLIVLIIALIGAIAAVIAGTKILNTVNRADLKSSADLYRHEVDGYTNILLLGVDTRDLSEVKNSRTDMIMIASINNSTDEITLTSVYRDTYLQMGDTSTYDKITHAHYYGSTEMSIASLNRAMDLDIDQYALVNFKGVADAVDEMGGLEINVEDYEIDELNKYTKE
;
A
#
# COMPACT_ATOMS: atom_id res chain seq x y z
N THR A 1 -4.71 11.52 -14.23
CA THR A 1 -5.49 11.48 -12.97
C THR A 1 -4.51 11.39 -11.81
N PRO A 2 -4.71 12.12 -10.68
CA PRO A 2 -3.78 12.15 -9.55
C PRO A 2 -3.46 10.73 -9.00
N LEU A 3 -4.38 9.78 -9.15
CA LEU A 3 -4.21 8.40 -8.74
C LEU A 3 -3.08 7.68 -9.51
N ILE A 4 -2.94 7.93 -10.81
CA ILE A 4 -1.88 7.31 -11.65
C ILE A 4 -0.50 7.84 -11.24
N VAL A 5 -0.41 9.12 -10.90
CA VAL A 5 0.85 9.73 -10.42
C VAL A 5 1.26 9.14 -9.07
N LEU A 6 0.30 8.93 -8.19
CA LEU A 6 0.51 8.30 -6.87
C LEU A 6 1.01 6.86 -7.01
N ILE A 7 0.47 6.13 -7.99
CA ILE A 7 0.89 4.76 -8.32
C ILE A 7 2.33 4.75 -8.84
N ILE A 8 2.69 5.66 -9.74
CA ILE A 8 4.05 5.74 -10.31
C ILE A 8 5.07 6.12 -9.23
N ALA A 9 4.74 7.05 -8.34
CA ALA A 9 5.60 7.43 -7.21
C ALA A 9 5.84 6.25 -6.27
N LEU A 10 4.80 5.47 -5.98
CA LEU A 10 4.92 4.29 -5.13
C LEU A 10 5.76 3.19 -5.79
N ILE A 11 5.61 2.97 -7.10
CA ILE A 11 6.44 2.03 -7.88
C ILE A 11 7.91 2.45 -7.84
N GLY A 12 8.19 3.73 -8.03
CA GLY A 12 9.55 4.28 -7.94
C GLY A 12 10.16 4.10 -6.55
N ALA A 13 9.39 4.34 -5.49
CA ALA A 13 9.82 4.13 -4.12
C ALA A 13 10.12 2.65 -3.82
N ILE A 14 9.30 1.72 -4.34
CA ILE A 14 9.50 0.27 -4.19
C ILE A 14 10.73 -0.19 -4.97
N ALA A 15 10.92 0.27 -6.22
CA ALA A 15 12.10 -0.04 -7.01
C ALA A 15 13.38 0.50 -6.36
N ALA A 16 13.34 1.69 -5.75
CA ALA A 16 14.43 2.26 -4.98
C ALA A 16 14.71 1.48 -3.68
N VAL A 17 13.69 0.95 -3.03
CA VAL A 17 13.81 0.06 -1.84
C VAL A 17 14.49 -1.24 -2.21
N ILE A 18 14.18 -1.81 -3.37
CA ILE A 18 14.80 -3.05 -3.87
C ILE A 18 16.26 -2.80 -4.29
N ALA A 19 16.56 -1.63 -4.87
CA ALA A 19 17.89 -1.27 -5.36
C ALA A 19 18.86 -0.72 -4.27
N GLY A 20 18.36 -0.29 -3.12
CA GLY A 20 19.17 0.40 -2.11
C GLY A 20 19.03 -0.16 -0.70
N THR A 21 20.01 -0.95 -0.24
CA THR A 21 20.10 -1.49 1.13
C THR A 21 20.07 -0.42 2.25
N LYS A 22 20.11 0.87 1.93
CA LYS A 22 20.04 1.97 2.90
C LYS A 22 18.60 2.35 3.29
N ILE A 23 17.62 2.11 2.43
CA ILE A 23 16.20 2.43 2.69
C ILE A 23 15.55 1.36 3.57
N LEU A 24 16.09 0.13 3.60
CA LEU A 24 15.58 -0.98 4.41
C LEU A 24 15.57 -0.70 5.93
N ASN A 25 16.31 0.30 6.41
CA ASN A 25 16.30 0.70 7.82
C ASN A 25 15.16 1.69 8.18
N THR A 26 14.44 2.21 7.20
CA THR A 26 13.34 3.18 7.42
C THR A 26 11.97 2.52 7.26
N VAL A 27 11.92 1.35 6.63
CA VAL A 27 10.70 0.53 6.60
C VAL A 27 10.57 -0.16 7.95
N ASN A 28 9.67 0.32 8.79
CA ASN A 28 9.28 -0.40 10.00
C ASN A 28 8.72 -1.77 9.57
N ARG A 29 9.54 -2.81 9.69
CA ARG A 29 9.04 -4.18 9.69
C ARG A 29 8.27 -4.36 10.97
N ALA A 30 6.97 -4.12 10.93
CA ALA A 30 6.14 -4.55 12.03
C ALA A 30 6.22 -6.08 12.09
N ASP A 31 6.59 -6.60 13.24
CA ASP A 31 6.47 -8.04 13.52
C ASP A 31 4.98 -8.38 13.41
N LEU A 32 4.57 -8.87 12.25
CA LEU A 32 3.22 -9.40 12.06
C LEU A 32 3.10 -10.60 12.98
N LYS A 33 2.13 -10.54 13.88
CA LYS A 33 1.84 -11.63 14.82
C LYS A 33 1.58 -12.90 14.03
N SER A 34 2.22 -13.98 14.47
CA SER A 34 1.99 -15.37 14.09
C SER A 34 1.38 -15.61 12.68
N SER A 35 2.16 -16.20 11.80
CA SER A 35 1.75 -16.56 10.42
C SER A 35 0.46 -17.40 10.33
N ALA A 36 0.04 -18.07 11.42
CA ALA A 36 -1.17 -18.88 11.50
C ALA A 36 -2.45 -18.01 11.38
N ASP A 37 -2.40 -16.76 11.82
CA ASP A 37 -3.56 -15.87 11.85
C ASP A 37 -3.76 -15.08 10.54
N LEU A 38 -2.81 -15.20 9.58
CA LEU A 38 -2.84 -14.43 8.33
C LEU A 38 -3.46 -15.20 7.15
N TYR A 39 -3.96 -16.41 7.35
CA TYR A 39 -4.53 -17.26 6.27
C TYR A 39 -3.62 -17.41 5.05
N ARG A 40 -2.32 -17.55 5.26
CA ARG A 40 -1.34 -17.70 4.20
C ARG A 40 -1.55 -18.99 3.43
N HIS A 41 -1.63 -18.84 2.11
CA HIS A 41 -1.58 -19.95 1.16
C HIS A 41 -0.26 -19.86 0.41
N GLU A 42 0.66 -20.79 0.65
CA GLU A 42 2.01 -20.73 0.09
C GLU A 42 1.98 -20.62 -1.44
N VAL A 43 2.61 -19.58 -1.97
CA VAL A 43 2.70 -19.28 -3.40
C VAL A 43 4.16 -19.36 -3.82
N ASP A 44 4.56 -20.53 -4.35
CA ASP A 44 5.93 -20.79 -4.76
C ASP A 44 6.43 -19.81 -5.82
N GLY A 45 7.66 -19.33 -5.63
CA GLY A 45 8.36 -18.51 -6.62
C GLY A 45 7.96 -17.04 -6.65
N TYR A 46 7.12 -16.59 -5.75
CA TYR A 46 6.71 -15.19 -5.62
C TYR A 46 6.91 -14.66 -4.20
N THR A 47 7.15 -13.36 -4.11
CA THR A 47 7.09 -12.61 -2.85
C THR A 47 5.97 -11.58 -3.00
N ASN A 48 4.95 -11.68 -2.13
CA ASN A 48 3.78 -10.80 -2.17
C ASN A 48 3.85 -9.77 -1.03
N ILE A 49 3.83 -8.49 -1.41
CA ILE A 49 3.91 -7.36 -0.47
C ILE A 49 2.63 -6.53 -0.59
N LEU A 50 1.95 -6.28 0.54
CA LEU A 50 0.78 -5.42 0.58
C LEU A 50 1.20 -3.95 0.69
N LEU A 51 0.69 -3.12 -0.20
CA LEU A 51 0.91 -1.68 -0.22
C LEU A 51 -0.40 -0.99 0.17
N LEU A 52 -0.35 -0.21 1.25
CA LEU A 52 -1.51 0.48 1.81
C LEU A 52 -1.27 1.99 1.84
N GLY A 53 -2.22 2.74 1.31
CA GLY A 53 -2.28 4.19 1.46
C GLY A 53 -3.44 4.58 2.38
N VAL A 54 -3.12 5.31 3.44
CA VAL A 54 -4.10 5.77 4.43
C VAL A 54 -4.35 7.27 4.31
N ASP A 55 -5.62 7.65 4.45
CA ASP A 55 -6.04 9.06 4.45
C ASP A 55 -5.87 9.63 5.86
N THR A 56 -4.61 9.83 6.27
CA THR A 56 -4.29 10.55 7.50
C THR A 56 -3.06 11.42 7.31
N ARG A 57 -3.06 12.60 7.95
CA ARG A 57 -1.89 13.48 7.99
C ARG A 57 -0.99 13.16 9.20
N ASP A 58 -1.53 12.53 10.23
CA ASP A 58 -0.81 12.19 11.46
C ASP A 58 -0.56 10.67 11.55
N LEU A 59 0.71 10.29 11.69
CA LEU A 59 1.12 8.89 11.87
C LEU A 59 0.58 8.27 13.16
N SER A 60 0.23 9.08 14.17
CA SER A 60 -0.39 8.58 15.42
C SER A 60 -1.82 8.07 15.21
N GLU A 61 -2.50 8.53 14.15
CA GLU A 61 -3.89 8.16 13.82
C GLU A 61 -3.99 6.98 12.85
N VAL A 62 -2.85 6.48 12.35
CA VAL A 62 -2.80 5.38 11.37
C VAL A 62 -3.59 4.15 11.82
N LYS A 63 -3.56 3.82 13.11
CA LYS A 63 -4.24 2.64 13.67
C LYS A 63 -5.75 2.61 13.45
N ASN A 64 -6.38 3.78 13.33
CA ASN A 64 -7.83 3.92 13.20
C ASN A 64 -8.22 4.55 11.86
N SER A 65 -7.33 4.48 10.86
CA SER A 65 -7.60 5.02 9.54
C SER A 65 -8.13 3.96 8.58
N ARG A 66 -8.82 4.42 7.55
CA ARG A 66 -9.21 3.59 6.40
C ARG A 66 -8.09 3.58 5.38
N THR A 67 -8.01 2.50 4.61
CA THR A 67 -7.08 2.39 3.49
C THR A 67 -7.81 2.74 2.20
N ASP A 68 -7.45 3.86 1.60
CA ASP A 68 -8.04 4.30 0.33
C ASP A 68 -7.29 3.76 -0.89
N MET A 69 -6.03 3.41 -0.72
CA MET A 69 -5.23 2.71 -1.71
C MET A 69 -4.83 1.34 -1.16
N ILE A 70 -5.11 0.31 -1.92
CA ILE A 70 -4.78 -1.08 -1.59
C ILE A 70 -4.21 -1.71 -2.85
N MET A 71 -2.93 -2.10 -2.80
CA MET A 71 -2.25 -2.76 -3.90
C MET A 71 -1.44 -3.94 -3.40
N ILE A 72 -1.27 -4.95 -4.25
CA ILE A 72 -0.41 -6.09 -4.00
C ILE A 72 0.73 -6.02 -5.02
N ALA A 73 1.96 -5.97 -4.55
CA ALA A 73 3.14 -6.12 -5.36
C ALA A 73 3.60 -7.57 -5.29
N SER A 74 3.47 -8.29 -6.41
CA SER A 74 3.92 -9.67 -6.56
C SER A 74 5.24 -9.68 -7.32
N ILE A 75 6.31 -10.09 -6.67
CA ILE A 75 7.66 -10.14 -7.22
C ILE A 75 7.96 -11.59 -7.60
N ASN A 76 8.26 -11.84 -8.88
CA ASN A 76 8.74 -13.13 -9.31
C ASN A 76 10.22 -13.29 -8.90
N ASN A 77 10.49 -14.24 -8.00
CA ASN A 77 11.82 -14.44 -7.40
C ASN A 77 12.87 -14.97 -8.40
N SER A 78 12.46 -15.37 -9.59
CA SER A 78 13.35 -15.91 -10.62
C SER A 78 13.68 -14.89 -11.72
N THR A 79 12.74 -14.01 -12.04
CA THR A 79 12.87 -13.03 -13.15
C THR A 79 12.98 -11.59 -12.66
N ASP A 80 12.78 -11.32 -11.37
CA ASP A 80 12.68 -10.00 -10.76
C ASP A 80 11.54 -9.14 -11.36
N GLU A 81 10.63 -9.74 -12.11
CA GLU A 81 9.45 -9.04 -12.62
C GLU A 81 8.48 -8.72 -11.49
N ILE A 82 7.95 -7.51 -11.50
CA ILE A 82 6.99 -7.02 -10.51
C ILE A 82 5.63 -6.83 -11.17
N THR A 83 4.62 -7.52 -10.65
CA THR A 83 3.22 -7.32 -11.00
C THR A 83 2.53 -6.52 -9.91
N LEU A 84 1.84 -5.44 -10.28
CA LEU A 84 1.04 -4.64 -9.36
C LEU A 84 -0.43 -4.89 -9.59
N THR A 85 -1.10 -5.39 -8.56
CA THR A 85 -2.55 -5.63 -8.56
C THR A 85 -3.24 -4.62 -7.66
N SER A 86 -4.09 -3.77 -8.24
CA SER A 86 -4.89 -2.82 -7.47
C SER A 86 -6.19 -3.48 -7.00
N VAL A 87 -6.48 -3.38 -5.72
CA VAL A 87 -7.72 -3.87 -5.11
C VAL A 87 -8.64 -2.68 -4.84
N TYR A 88 -9.87 -2.73 -5.37
CA TYR A 88 -10.84 -1.68 -5.09
C TYR A 88 -11.18 -1.64 -3.61
N ARG A 89 -11.09 -0.47 -2.98
CA ARG A 89 -11.31 -0.29 -1.54
C ARG A 89 -12.70 -0.73 -1.07
N ASP A 90 -13.69 -0.70 -1.96
CA ASP A 90 -15.07 -1.09 -1.70
C ASP A 90 -15.34 -2.59 -1.96
N THR A 91 -14.30 -3.39 -2.27
CA THR A 91 -14.44 -4.84 -2.44
C THR A 91 -14.94 -5.47 -1.15
N TYR A 92 -16.03 -6.23 -1.24
CA TYR A 92 -16.71 -6.83 -0.09
C TYR A 92 -16.12 -8.20 0.22
N LEU A 93 -15.44 -8.32 1.34
CA LEU A 93 -14.70 -9.52 1.75
C LEU A 93 -15.01 -9.90 3.20
N GLN A 94 -14.70 -11.14 3.55
CA GLN A 94 -14.68 -11.57 4.94
C GLN A 94 -13.50 -10.89 5.68
N MET A 95 -13.79 -10.31 6.85
CA MET A 95 -12.82 -9.56 7.64
C MET A 95 -11.96 -10.51 8.50
N GLY A 96 -10.76 -10.81 8.01
CA GLY A 96 -9.83 -11.70 8.73
C GLY A 96 -10.45 -13.04 9.10
N ASP A 97 -10.38 -13.43 10.39
CA ASP A 97 -10.98 -14.66 10.93
C ASP A 97 -12.38 -14.44 11.53
N THR A 98 -13.03 -13.36 11.20
CA THR A 98 -14.36 -13.10 11.71
C THR A 98 -15.44 -13.67 10.79
N SER A 99 -16.67 -13.81 11.29
CA SER A 99 -17.83 -14.10 10.46
C SER A 99 -18.41 -12.86 9.78
N THR A 100 -17.77 -11.71 9.96
CA THR A 100 -18.24 -10.42 9.43
C THR A 100 -17.70 -10.21 8.02
N TYR A 101 -18.56 -9.71 7.15
CA TYR A 101 -18.19 -9.26 5.80
C TYR A 101 -18.36 -7.76 5.72
N ASP A 102 -17.39 -7.06 5.14
CA ASP A 102 -17.44 -5.62 4.92
C ASP A 102 -16.50 -5.22 3.76
N LYS A 103 -16.43 -3.93 3.46
CA LYS A 103 -15.48 -3.38 2.49
C LYS A 103 -14.05 -3.52 3.01
N ILE A 104 -13.14 -3.93 2.15
CA ILE A 104 -11.72 -4.14 2.53
C ILE A 104 -11.07 -2.88 3.12
N THR A 105 -11.49 -1.67 2.73
CA THR A 105 -11.03 -0.41 3.32
C THR A 105 -11.21 -0.33 4.83
N HIS A 106 -12.22 -1.04 5.38
CA HIS A 106 -12.51 -1.07 6.80
C HIS A 106 -11.66 -2.09 7.59
N ALA A 107 -11.02 -3.04 6.92
CA ALA A 107 -10.22 -4.06 7.59
C ALA A 107 -9.11 -3.45 8.45
N HIS A 108 -8.40 -2.46 7.92
CA HIS A 108 -7.36 -1.75 8.65
C HIS A 108 -7.90 -1.00 9.88
N TYR A 109 -9.07 -0.38 9.76
CA TYR A 109 -9.74 0.31 10.85
C TYR A 109 -10.15 -0.65 11.98
N TYR A 110 -10.66 -1.84 11.65
CA TYR A 110 -11.14 -2.82 12.63
C TYR A 110 -10.03 -3.60 13.32
N GLY A 111 -8.99 -3.98 12.60
CA GLY A 111 -7.99 -4.91 13.09
C GLY A 111 -6.58 -4.67 12.56
N SER A 112 -6.26 -3.43 12.21
CA SER A 112 -4.96 -3.04 11.70
C SER A 112 -4.59 -3.67 10.34
N THR A 113 -3.32 -3.58 9.96
CA THR A 113 -2.79 -4.18 8.73
C THR A 113 -2.92 -5.69 8.72
N GLU A 114 -2.85 -6.36 9.89
CA GLU A 114 -3.01 -7.80 9.99
C GLU A 114 -4.37 -8.27 9.50
N MET A 115 -5.45 -7.58 9.85
CA MET A 115 -6.78 -7.93 9.34
C MET A 115 -6.89 -7.71 7.84
N SER A 116 -6.28 -6.65 7.30
CA SER A 116 -6.24 -6.42 5.85
C SER A 116 -5.52 -7.56 5.13
N ILE A 117 -4.35 -7.98 5.65
CA ILE A 117 -3.57 -9.10 5.10
C ILE A 117 -4.39 -10.40 5.16
N ALA A 118 -4.93 -10.74 6.33
CA ALA A 118 -5.70 -11.96 6.51
C ALA A 118 -6.94 -12.03 5.58
N SER A 119 -7.62 -10.89 5.41
CA SER A 119 -8.77 -10.79 4.50
C SER A 119 -8.38 -11.02 3.04
N LEU A 120 -7.27 -10.42 2.59
CA LEU A 120 -6.77 -10.56 1.22
C LEU A 120 -6.20 -11.94 0.95
N ASN A 121 -5.38 -12.48 1.87
CA ASN A 121 -4.85 -13.83 1.74
C ASN A 121 -5.98 -14.86 1.60
N ARG A 122 -7.00 -14.76 2.45
CA ARG A 122 -8.18 -15.65 2.39
C ARG A 122 -8.95 -15.53 1.09
N ALA A 123 -9.14 -14.31 0.60
CA ALA A 123 -9.99 -14.06 -0.56
C ALA A 123 -9.30 -14.39 -1.90
N MET A 124 -7.97 -14.33 -1.93
CA MET A 124 -7.18 -14.42 -3.16
C MET A 124 -6.17 -15.59 -3.15
N ASP A 125 -6.19 -16.44 -2.11
CA ASP A 125 -5.28 -17.56 -1.91
C ASP A 125 -3.79 -17.12 -2.01
N LEU A 126 -3.43 -16.04 -1.27
CA LEU A 126 -2.11 -15.47 -1.27
C LEU A 126 -1.35 -15.78 0.03
N ASP A 127 -0.05 -15.45 0.02
CA ASP A 127 0.87 -15.61 1.16
C ASP A 127 1.46 -14.28 1.64
N ILE A 128 0.73 -13.20 1.53
CA ILE A 128 1.19 -11.88 1.96
C ILE A 128 1.58 -11.96 3.44
N ASP A 129 2.84 -11.59 3.75
CA ASP A 129 3.38 -11.51 5.10
C ASP A 129 4.21 -10.24 5.33
N GLN A 130 4.29 -9.39 4.31
CA GLN A 130 4.99 -8.12 4.34
C GLN A 130 4.06 -7.01 3.85
N TYR A 131 4.27 -5.81 4.37
CA TYR A 131 3.54 -4.65 3.91
C TYR A 131 4.35 -3.36 3.96
N ALA A 132 3.95 -2.40 3.15
CA ALA A 132 4.32 -1.01 3.29
C ALA A 132 3.05 -0.17 3.46
N LEU A 133 3.05 0.71 4.45
CA LEU A 133 1.94 1.61 4.72
C LEU A 133 2.45 3.04 4.66
N VAL A 134 1.78 3.85 3.86
CA VAL A 134 2.12 5.26 3.65
C VAL A 134 0.91 6.15 3.87
N ASN A 135 1.16 7.35 4.39
CA ASN A 135 0.21 8.45 4.41
C ASN A 135 0.61 9.51 3.37
N PHE A 136 -0.13 10.60 3.28
CA PHE A 136 0.20 11.69 2.35
C PHE A 136 1.62 12.22 2.51
N LYS A 137 2.08 12.39 3.76
CA LYS A 137 3.44 12.85 4.01
C LYS A 137 4.48 11.84 3.52
N GLY A 138 4.28 10.56 3.78
CA GLY A 138 5.19 9.50 3.31
C GLY A 138 5.30 9.43 1.79
N VAL A 139 4.19 9.69 1.08
CA VAL A 139 4.21 9.79 -0.39
C VAL A 139 4.99 11.02 -0.85
N ALA A 140 4.75 12.18 -0.23
CA ALA A 140 5.47 13.41 -0.56
C ALA A 140 6.99 13.25 -0.32
N ASP A 141 7.37 12.74 0.85
CA ASP A 141 8.77 12.46 1.19
C ASP A 141 9.43 11.50 0.18
N ALA A 142 8.71 10.45 -0.25
CA ALA A 142 9.22 9.50 -1.24
C ALA A 142 9.42 10.15 -2.63
N VAL A 143 8.51 11.03 -3.04
CA VAL A 143 8.63 11.79 -4.30
C VAL A 143 9.83 12.76 -4.23
N ASP A 144 10.02 13.43 -3.11
CA ASP A 144 11.13 14.35 -2.91
C ASP A 144 12.49 13.62 -2.97
N GLU A 145 12.60 12.45 -2.32
CA GLU A 145 13.80 11.60 -2.36
C GLU A 145 14.14 11.08 -3.78
N MET A 146 13.13 10.92 -4.63
CA MET A 146 13.32 10.55 -6.04
C MET A 146 13.71 11.74 -6.93
N GLY A 147 13.74 12.95 -6.40
CA GLY A 147 14.03 14.17 -7.16
C GLY A 147 12.81 14.81 -7.83
N GLY A 148 11.62 14.45 -7.37
CA GLY A 148 10.35 14.94 -7.89
C GLY A 148 9.77 14.08 -9.01
N LEU A 149 8.59 14.49 -9.50
CA LEU A 149 7.90 13.88 -10.64
C LEU A 149 7.62 14.94 -11.69
N GLU A 150 7.91 14.59 -12.95
CA GLU A 150 7.50 15.42 -14.08
C GLU A 150 6.05 15.10 -14.43
N ILE A 151 5.18 16.11 -14.28
CA ILE A 151 3.74 15.97 -14.53
C ILE A 151 3.33 16.97 -15.58
N ASN A 152 2.69 16.49 -16.65
CA ASN A 152 2.10 17.37 -17.66
C ASN A 152 0.81 17.98 -17.11
N VAL A 153 0.76 19.31 -17.03
CA VAL A 153 -0.38 20.08 -16.52
C VAL A 153 -0.97 20.89 -17.66
N GLU A 154 -2.26 20.75 -17.90
CA GLU A 154 -2.98 21.53 -18.90
C GLU A 154 -3.32 22.93 -18.37
N ASP A 155 -3.37 23.94 -19.24
CA ASP A 155 -3.57 25.34 -18.83
C ASP A 155 -4.83 25.55 -17.98
N TYR A 156 -5.91 24.80 -18.23
CA TYR A 156 -7.16 24.92 -17.46
C TYR A 156 -7.08 24.31 -16.05
N GLU A 157 -6.05 23.50 -15.74
CA GLU A 157 -5.84 22.88 -14.44
C GLU A 157 -5.04 23.77 -13.48
N ILE A 158 -4.28 24.74 -14.02
CA ILE A 158 -3.34 25.57 -13.26
C ILE A 158 -4.04 26.33 -12.13
N ASP A 159 -5.18 26.96 -12.43
CA ASP A 159 -5.92 27.74 -11.43
C ASP A 159 -6.46 26.88 -10.30
N GLU A 160 -6.87 25.65 -10.59
CA GLU A 160 -7.35 24.69 -9.60
C GLU A 160 -6.22 24.17 -8.73
N LEU A 161 -5.10 23.77 -9.33
CA LEU A 161 -3.90 23.31 -8.62
C LEU A 161 -3.37 24.37 -7.66
N ASN A 162 -3.32 25.64 -8.09
CA ASN A 162 -2.84 26.74 -7.27
C ASN A 162 -3.71 27.04 -6.03
N LYS A 163 -4.94 26.55 -5.97
CA LYS A 163 -5.77 26.65 -4.74
C LYS A 163 -5.28 25.71 -3.63
N TYR A 164 -4.71 24.57 -4.01
CA TYR A 164 -4.31 23.50 -3.07
C TYR A 164 -2.81 23.52 -2.75
N THR A 165 -2.00 24.27 -3.51
CA THR A 165 -0.54 24.35 -3.30
C THR A 165 -0.10 25.54 -2.45
N LYS A 166 -1.04 26.32 -1.88
CA LYS A 166 -0.77 27.52 -1.06
C LYS A 166 -0.73 27.24 0.45
N GLU A 167 -0.60 25.99 0.86
CA GLU A 167 -0.43 25.62 2.28
C GLU A 167 1.04 25.32 2.62
#